data_f74758b3a65efd95ae09e8232d827970
#
_entry.id   f74758b3a65efd95ae09e8232d827970
#
_cell.length_a   1.000
_cell.length_b   1.000
_cell.length_c   1.000
_cell.angle_alpha   90.00
_cell.angle_beta   90.00
_cell.angle_gamma   90.00
#
_symmetry.space_group_name_H-M   'P 1'
#
loop_
_entity.id
_entity.type
_entity.pdbx_description
1 polymer ?
#
loop_
_entity_poly.entity_id
_entity_poly.type
_entity_poly.pdbx_seq_one_letter_code
_entity_poly.pdbx_strand_id
1 'polypeptide(L)'
;RSNGGLGLDVSRDHKTRRAMLGALIPLATTPVALLRVHKLEAEDFDRLMVGDTVRDLLSWISDTVGCKEEWEAARWAAFKSRCREEYGFDPETDGEIVAAEKLGSKHGPWAKVWQRFAESPTLYPGLPGILRRAKPSTLLFDREPWPDENEKDEASLRASLRAVNSLTLADARDTIRKLDDTHGIRRQWVWAKMGLSPLAKVLEHLRMLSDKTAVVLVGGTPDAMADAYAKAAFETDDCVLRSMEAVRSVEDQEAVREAIRTIYMPWLDDSARKFQAAVEKQPLPNLSTIEDRLVSAEPKQCILFIDGLRYDIAQRLVARAQVRQITTSEGYRWAALPSV
;
A
#
# COMPACT_ATOMS: atom_id res chain seq x y z
N ARG A 1 -41.59 36.96 -16.28
CA ARG A 1 -40.65 37.70 -15.42
C ARG A 1 -41.49 38.49 -14.42
N SER A 2 -41.83 37.87 -13.29
CA SER A 2 -42.53 38.55 -12.20
C SER A 2 -41.53 39.39 -11.40
N ASN A 3 -41.90 40.65 -11.09
CA ASN A 3 -41.15 41.50 -10.14
C ASN A 3 -41.05 40.78 -8.79
N GLY A 4 -39.92 40.13 -8.53
CA GLY A 4 -39.67 39.42 -7.27
C GLY A 4 -39.07 38.01 -7.42
N GLY A 5 -38.88 37.49 -8.60
CA GLY A 5 -38.20 36.23 -8.83
C GLY A 5 -36.66 36.37 -8.80
N LEU A 6 -35.94 35.27 -8.59
CA LEU A 6 -34.48 35.21 -8.60
C LEU A 6 -33.84 35.61 -9.94
N GLY A 7 -34.65 35.90 -10.98
CA GLY A 7 -34.18 36.28 -12.31
C GLY A 7 -33.42 35.17 -13.04
N LEU A 8 -33.75 33.90 -12.74
CA LEU A 8 -33.16 32.73 -13.39
C LEU A 8 -33.94 32.42 -14.68
N ASP A 9 -33.23 32.11 -15.75
CA ASP A 9 -33.79 31.55 -16.97
C ASP A 9 -33.77 30.02 -16.86
N VAL A 10 -34.96 29.42 -16.78
CA VAL A 10 -35.15 27.99 -16.57
C VAL A 10 -35.98 27.41 -17.71
N SER A 11 -35.54 26.27 -18.24
CA SER A 11 -36.30 25.54 -19.26
C SER A 11 -37.68 25.12 -18.74
N ARG A 12 -38.68 25.15 -19.61
CA ARG A 12 -40.09 24.89 -19.22
C ARG A 12 -40.51 23.44 -19.42
N ASP A 13 -39.61 22.56 -19.87
CA ASP A 13 -39.94 21.17 -20.08
C ASP A 13 -40.20 20.42 -18.77
N HIS A 14 -40.84 19.26 -18.86
CA HIS A 14 -41.24 18.48 -17.69
C HIS A 14 -40.06 17.91 -16.93
N LYS A 15 -38.97 17.48 -17.64
CA LYS A 15 -37.77 16.93 -17.03
C LYS A 15 -37.09 17.96 -16.15
N THR A 16 -36.87 19.18 -16.68
CA THR A 16 -36.26 20.31 -15.95
C THR A 16 -37.07 20.72 -14.72
N ARG A 17 -38.42 20.82 -14.85
CA ARG A 17 -39.25 21.13 -13.69
C ARG A 17 -39.16 20.11 -12.58
N ARG A 18 -39.13 18.83 -12.94
CA ARG A 18 -38.99 17.73 -11.97
C ARG A 18 -37.64 17.76 -11.26
N ALA A 19 -36.54 17.92 -12.00
CA ALA A 19 -35.19 18.04 -11.46
C ALA A 19 -35.08 19.27 -10.53
N MET A 20 -35.60 20.43 -10.92
CA MET A 20 -35.65 21.64 -10.11
C MET A 20 -36.39 21.42 -8.79
N LEU A 21 -37.54 20.76 -8.80
CA LEU A 21 -38.30 20.46 -7.59
C LEU A 21 -37.52 19.54 -6.63
N GLY A 22 -36.79 18.55 -7.17
CA GLY A 22 -35.91 17.69 -6.39
C GLY A 22 -34.74 18.44 -5.76
N ALA A 23 -34.22 19.45 -6.46
CA ALA A 23 -33.03 20.21 -6.01
C ALA A 23 -33.36 21.47 -5.20
N LEU A 24 -34.60 21.66 -4.69
CA LEU A 24 -34.99 22.88 -3.97
C LEU A 24 -34.09 23.22 -2.77
N ILE A 25 -33.65 22.22 -1.98
CA ILE A 25 -32.80 22.43 -0.81
C ILE A 25 -31.40 22.92 -1.23
N PRO A 26 -30.64 22.21 -2.08
CA PRO A 26 -29.34 22.71 -2.53
C PRO A 26 -29.45 24.00 -3.34
N LEU A 27 -30.53 24.18 -4.09
CA LEU A 27 -30.79 25.42 -4.83
C LEU A 27 -30.94 26.63 -3.90
N ALA A 28 -31.58 26.46 -2.75
CA ALA A 28 -31.79 27.54 -1.77
C ALA A 28 -30.45 27.98 -1.11
N THR A 29 -29.44 27.11 -1.09
CA THR A 29 -28.10 27.39 -0.52
C THR A 29 -27.07 27.79 -1.58
N THR A 30 -27.40 27.67 -2.88
CA THR A 30 -26.48 27.99 -3.98
C THR A 30 -26.51 29.50 -4.29
N PRO A 31 -25.35 30.18 -4.37
CA PRO A 31 -25.29 31.58 -4.75
C PRO A 31 -25.94 31.82 -6.14
N VAL A 32 -26.89 32.80 -6.20
CA VAL A 32 -27.64 33.11 -7.41
C VAL A 32 -26.74 33.46 -8.61
N ALA A 33 -25.55 34.02 -8.35
CA ALA A 33 -24.59 34.36 -9.39
C ALA A 33 -24.13 33.11 -10.17
N LEU A 34 -24.00 31.96 -9.52
CA LEU A 34 -23.63 30.70 -10.16
C LEU A 34 -24.76 30.09 -11.02
N LEU A 35 -26.00 30.49 -10.75
CA LEU A 35 -27.19 30.01 -11.46
C LEU A 35 -27.61 30.91 -12.65
N ARG A 36 -26.98 32.08 -12.82
CA ARG A 36 -27.30 33.04 -13.88
C ARG A 36 -26.43 32.94 -15.12
N VAL A 37 -25.57 31.92 -15.21
CA VAL A 37 -24.54 31.81 -16.26
C VAL A 37 -25.15 31.47 -17.63
N HIS A 38 -26.21 30.66 -17.63
CA HIS A 38 -26.92 30.23 -18.85
C HIS A 38 -28.36 29.88 -18.53
N LYS A 39 -29.13 29.45 -19.55
CA LYS A 39 -30.48 28.90 -19.34
C LYS A 39 -30.31 27.54 -18.64
N LEU A 40 -30.93 27.41 -17.45
CA LEU A 40 -30.88 26.21 -16.65
C LEU A 40 -31.75 25.09 -17.21
N GLU A 41 -31.19 23.91 -17.28
CA GLU A 41 -31.84 22.68 -17.72
C GLU A 41 -31.79 21.60 -16.60
N ALA A 42 -32.37 20.43 -16.85
CA ALA A 42 -32.45 19.35 -15.84
C ALA A 42 -31.07 18.99 -15.27
N GLU A 43 -30.06 18.93 -16.12
CA GLU A 43 -28.68 18.55 -15.79
C GLU A 43 -28.04 19.50 -14.76
N ASP A 44 -28.38 20.79 -14.80
CA ASP A 44 -27.87 21.78 -13.85
C ASP A 44 -28.43 21.54 -12.44
N PHE A 45 -29.69 21.16 -12.33
CA PHE A 45 -30.32 20.81 -11.06
C PHE A 45 -29.81 19.44 -10.54
N ASP A 46 -29.62 18.46 -11.43
CA ASP A 46 -29.05 17.16 -11.08
C ASP A 46 -27.60 17.31 -10.54
N ARG A 47 -26.81 18.26 -11.09
CA ARG A 47 -25.48 18.61 -10.56
C ARG A 47 -25.51 19.21 -9.16
N LEU A 48 -26.54 19.95 -8.82
CA LEU A 48 -26.71 20.47 -7.46
C LEU A 48 -27.02 19.36 -6.45
N MET A 49 -27.74 18.32 -6.88
CA MET A 49 -28.07 17.17 -6.03
C MET A 49 -26.92 16.18 -5.88
N VAL A 50 -26.11 16.02 -6.92
CA VAL A 50 -25.01 15.06 -7.00
C VAL A 50 -23.73 15.84 -7.34
N GLY A 51 -23.08 16.37 -6.31
CA GLY A 51 -21.89 17.23 -6.48
C GLY A 51 -20.64 16.48 -6.99
N ASP A 52 -20.50 15.21 -6.66
CA ASP A 52 -19.36 14.35 -7.08
C ASP A 52 -19.91 13.01 -7.57
N THR A 53 -20.20 12.92 -8.87
CA THR A 53 -20.75 11.72 -9.50
C THR A 53 -19.78 10.54 -9.42
N VAL A 54 -18.46 10.79 -9.49
CA VAL A 54 -17.44 9.73 -9.39
C VAL A 54 -17.47 9.08 -8.01
N ARG A 55 -17.51 9.89 -6.95
CA ARG A 55 -17.58 9.40 -5.58
C ARG A 55 -18.88 8.63 -5.33
N ASP A 56 -20.00 9.21 -5.76
CA ASP A 56 -21.32 8.60 -5.55
C ASP A 56 -21.45 7.29 -6.35
N LEU A 57 -20.86 7.22 -7.55
CA LEU A 57 -20.82 5.98 -8.35
C LEU A 57 -19.97 4.89 -7.67
N LEU A 58 -18.80 5.23 -7.16
CA LEU A 58 -17.95 4.29 -6.40
C LEU A 58 -18.62 3.82 -5.11
N SER A 59 -19.26 4.73 -4.38
CA SER A 59 -20.01 4.40 -3.16
C SER A 59 -21.15 3.44 -3.48
N TRP A 60 -21.92 3.73 -4.54
CA TRP A 60 -23.02 2.89 -4.97
C TRP A 60 -22.57 1.50 -5.45
N ILE A 61 -21.50 1.40 -6.24
CA ILE A 61 -20.95 0.09 -6.64
C ILE A 61 -20.49 -0.68 -5.41
N SER A 62 -19.85 0.00 -4.44
CA SER A 62 -19.34 -0.63 -3.22
C SER A 62 -20.44 -1.12 -2.28
N ASP A 63 -21.56 -0.39 -2.17
CA ASP A 63 -22.72 -0.70 -1.33
C ASP A 63 -24.03 -0.24 -1.97
N THR A 64 -24.53 -1.06 -2.89
CA THR A 64 -25.75 -0.76 -3.64
C THR A 64 -26.98 -0.69 -2.74
N VAL A 65 -27.04 -1.54 -1.71
CA VAL A 65 -28.20 -1.61 -0.81
C VAL A 65 -28.21 -0.40 0.12
N GLY A 66 -27.10 -0.14 0.81
CA GLY A 66 -26.99 0.99 1.72
C GLY A 66 -27.23 2.34 1.02
N CYS A 67 -26.70 2.54 -0.18
CA CYS A 67 -26.96 3.76 -0.94
C CYS A 67 -28.44 3.93 -1.34
N LYS A 68 -29.15 2.84 -1.67
CA LYS A 68 -30.58 2.91 -1.97
C LYS A 68 -31.44 3.22 -0.76
N GLU A 69 -31.06 2.76 0.41
CA GLU A 69 -31.75 3.04 1.68
C GLU A 69 -31.47 4.46 2.18
N GLU A 70 -30.25 4.95 2.01
CA GLU A 70 -29.80 6.26 2.51
C GLU A 70 -30.24 7.41 1.58
N TRP A 71 -30.28 7.19 0.27
CA TRP A 71 -30.50 8.26 -0.68
C TRP A 71 -31.98 8.52 -0.92
N GLU A 72 -32.43 9.75 -0.70
CA GLU A 72 -33.77 10.19 -1.03
C GLU A 72 -34.10 9.99 -2.52
N ALA A 73 -35.38 9.81 -2.85
CA ALA A 73 -35.83 9.55 -4.20
C ALA A 73 -35.38 10.60 -5.25
N ALA A 74 -35.28 11.87 -4.85
CA ALA A 74 -34.80 12.94 -5.71
C ALA A 74 -33.29 12.79 -6.02
N ARG A 75 -32.47 12.50 -5.01
CA ARG A 75 -31.04 12.25 -5.18
C ARG A 75 -30.79 11.01 -6.05
N TRP A 76 -31.53 9.93 -5.81
CA TRP A 76 -31.44 8.72 -6.63
C TRP A 76 -31.78 8.99 -8.09
N ALA A 77 -32.85 9.79 -8.38
CA ALA A 77 -33.23 10.16 -9.73
C ALA A 77 -32.12 11.01 -10.41
N ALA A 78 -31.56 11.99 -9.71
CA ALA A 78 -30.47 12.82 -10.20
C ALA A 78 -29.20 11.99 -10.47
N PHE A 79 -28.85 11.08 -9.57
CA PHE A 79 -27.71 10.17 -9.75
C PHE A 79 -27.86 9.30 -11.00
N LYS A 80 -29.05 8.69 -11.21
CA LYS A 80 -29.32 7.91 -12.42
C LYS A 80 -29.21 8.74 -13.70
N SER A 81 -29.77 9.97 -13.68
CA SER A 81 -29.66 10.89 -14.81
C SER A 81 -28.19 11.17 -15.16
N ARG A 82 -27.39 11.51 -14.18
CA ARG A 82 -25.96 11.78 -14.38
C ARG A 82 -25.17 10.56 -14.84
N CYS A 83 -25.46 9.38 -14.30
CA CYS A 83 -24.81 8.15 -14.75
C CYS A 83 -25.10 7.85 -16.23
N ARG A 84 -26.33 8.10 -16.69
CA ARG A 84 -26.69 7.93 -18.11
C ARG A 84 -25.95 8.93 -19.01
N GLU A 85 -25.87 10.18 -18.59
CA GLU A 85 -25.27 11.27 -19.38
C GLU A 85 -23.74 11.17 -19.43
N GLU A 86 -23.11 10.94 -18.28
CA GLU A 86 -21.65 11.00 -18.16
C GLU A 86 -20.96 9.66 -18.47
N TYR A 87 -21.63 8.54 -18.16
CA TYR A 87 -21.02 7.19 -18.23
C TYR A 87 -21.71 6.24 -19.20
N GLY A 88 -22.83 6.64 -19.83
CA GLY A 88 -23.61 5.77 -20.69
C GLY A 88 -24.08 4.49 -19.98
N PHE A 89 -24.51 4.63 -18.72
CA PHE A 89 -24.81 3.55 -17.80
C PHE A 89 -26.02 3.89 -16.95
N ASP A 90 -26.94 2.96 -16.78
CA ASP A 90 -28.11 3.13 -15.91
C ASP A 90 -28.01 2.23 -14.68
N PRO A 91 -27.80 2.79 -13.47
CA PRO A 91 -27.69 2.01 -12.23
C PRO A 91 -28.88 1.11 -11.95
N GLU A 92 -30.08 1.46 -12.42
CA GLU A 92 -31.31 0.71 -12.14
C GLU A 92 -31.49 -0.49 -13.05
N THR A 93 -31.16 -0.36 -14.34
CA THR A 93 -31.33 -1.43 -15.33
C THR A 93 -30.10 -2.30 -15.53
N ASP A 94 -28.90 -1.71 -15.46
CA ASP A 94 -27.64 -2.39 -15.75
C ASP A 94 -27.05 -3.07 -14.49
N GLY A 95 -27.25 -2.47 -13.31
CA GLY A 95 -26.83 -3.02 -12.03
C GLY A 95 -25.33 -2.90 -11.75
N GLU A 96 -24.93 -3.30 -10.53
CA GLU A 96 -23.57 -3.13 -10.02
C GLU A 96 -22.51 -3.99 -10.74
N ILE A 97 -22.89 -5.14 -11.30
CA ILE A 97 -21.95 -6.02 -12.00
C ILE A 97 -21.48 -5.38 -13.31
N VAL A 98 -22.41 -4.85 -14.11
CA VAL A 98 -22.08 -4.13 -15.35
C VAL A 98 -21.26 -2.88 -15.05
N ALA A 99 -21.59 -2.16 -13.97
CA ALA A 99 -20.77 -1.03 -13.52
C ALA A 99 -19.33 -1.46 -13.18
N ALA A 100 -19.15 -2.59 -12.48
CA ALA A 100 -17.82 -3.12 -12.15
C ALA A 100 -17.05 -3.59 -13.41
N GLU A 101 -17.73 -4.19 -14.39
CA GLU A 101 -17.11 -4.54 -15.69
C GLU A 101 -16.60 -3.28 -16.41
N LYS A 102 -17.40 -2.24 -16.46
CA LYS A 102 -17.01 -0.95 -17.04
C LYS A 102 -15.88 -0.29 -16.27
N LEU A 103 -15.93 -0.32 -14.94
CA LEU A 103 -14.87 0.18 -14.05
C LEU A 103 -13.54 -0.56 -14.30
N GLY A 104 -13.56 -1.88 -14.34
CA GLY A 104 -12.39 -2.71 -14.61
C GLY A 104 -11.85 -2.55 -16.03
N SER A 105 -12.70 -2.23 -17.00
CA SER A 105 -12.25 -1.96 -18.38
C SER A 105 -11.50 -0.65 -18.53
N LYS A 106 -11.69 0.31 -17.64
CA LYS A 106 -11.08 1.66 -17.65
C LYS A 106 -11.33 2.46 -18.95
N HIS A 107 -12.35 2.12 -19.74
CA HIS A 107 -12.61 2.81 -21.01
C HIS A 107 -13.34 4.14 -20.82
N GLY A 108 -12.93 5.15 -21.59
CA GLY A 108 -13.59 6.46 -21.63
C GLY A 108 -13.66 7.11 -20.24
N PRO A 109 -14.86 7.58 -19.81
CA PRO A 109 -15.00 8.27 -18.52
C PRO A 109 -14.70 7.37 -17.31
N TRP A 110 -14.79 6.04 -17.46
CA TRP A 110 -14.53 5.08 -16.40
C TRP A 110 -13.05 5.04 -15.94
N ALA A 111 -12.12 5.50 -16.79
CA ALA A 111 -10.72 5.67 -16.41
C ALA A 111 -10.56 6.64 -15.21
N LYS A 112 -11.34 7.74 -15.16
CA LYS A 112 -11.34 8.68 -14.03
C LYS A 112 -11.93 8.05 -12.76
N VAL A 113 -12.95 7.22 -12.92
CA VAL A 113 -13.58 6.49 -11.81
C VAL A 113 -12.58 5.51 -11.21
N TRP A 114 -11.88 4.75 -12.04
CA TRP A 114 -10.82 3.86 -11.60
C TRP A 114 -9.68 4.61 -10.89
N GLN A 115 -9.21 5.71 -11.46
CA GLN A 115 -8.18 6.55 -10.86
C GLN A 115 -8.59 7.01 -9.45
N ARG A 116 -9.82 7.48 -9.29
CA ARG A 116 -10.35 7.91 -7.99
C ARG A 116 -10.41 6.75 -6.98
N PHE A 117 -10.82 5.57 -7.42
CA PHE A 117 -10.75 4.36 -6.61
C PHE A 117 -9.31 4.04 -6.20
N ALA A 118 -8.36 4.06 -7.14
CA ALA A 118 -6.96 3.75 -6.88
C ALA A 118 -6.26 4.76 -5.95
N GLU A 119 -6.74 6.00 -5.85
CA GLU A 119 -6.23 7.00 -4.90
C GLU A 119 -6.57 6.63 -3.45
N SER A 120 -7.79 6.15 -3.18
CA SER A 120 -8.27 5.86 -1.83
C SER A 120 -9.16 4.60 -1.79
N PRO A 121 -8.62 3.42 -2.11
CA PRO A 121 -9.42 2.21 -2.30
C PRO A 121 -10.08 1.70 -1.01
N THR A 122 -9.52 2.01 0.15
CA THR A 122 -10.07 1.61 1.46
C THR A 122 -11.40 2.30 1.80
N LEU A 123 -11.74 3.39 1.10
CA LEU A 123 -13.05 4.05 1.25
C LEU A 123 -14.20 3.24 0.61
N TYR A 124 -13.88 2.27 -0.24
CA TYR A 124 -14.84 1.48 -0.99
C TYR A 124 -14.64 -0.03 -0.75
N PRO A 125 -14.87 -0.52 0.47
CA PRO A 125 -14.51 -1.89 0.89
C PRO A 125 -15.29 -2.98 0.18
N GLY A 126 -16.46 -2.70 -0.39
CA GLY A 126 -17.27 -3.66 -1.14
C GLY A 126 -16.80 -3.89 -2.57
N LEU A 127 -16.05 -2.93 -3.16
CA LEU A 127 -15.62 -2.99 -4.57
C LEU A 127 -14.86 -4.26 -4.94
N PRO A 128 -13.89 -4.77 -4.14
CA PRO A 128 -13.21 -6.03 -4.48
C PRO A 128 -14.17 -7.21 -4.64
N GLY A 129 -15.22 -7.27 -3.82
CA GLY A 129 -16.24 -8.32 -3.91
C GLY A 129 -17.08 -8.24 -5.18
N ILE A 130 -17.44 -7.04 -5.60
CA ILE A 130 -18.19 -6.83 -6.85
C ILE A 130 -17.32 -7.10 -8.08
N LEU A 131 -16.06 -6.64 -8.08
CA LEU A 131 -15.11 -6.91 -9.16
C LEU A 131 -14.80 -8.40 -9.33
N ARG A 132 -14.82 -9.22 -8.25
CA ARG A 132 -14.72 -10.69 -8.37
C ARG A 132 -15.92 -11.30 -9.07
N ARG A 133 -17.12 -10.76 -8.87
CA ARG A 133 -18.35 -11.23 -9.53
C ARG A 133 -18.42 -10.78 -10.98
N ALA A 134 -17.84 -9.64 -11.30
CA ALA A 134 -17.70 -9.14 -12.65
C ALA A 134 -16.60 -9.92 -13.40
N LYS A 135 -16.65 -9.91 -14.73
CA LYS A 135 -15.63 -10.57 -15.56
C LYS A 135 -15.17 -9.62 -16.66
N PRO A 136 -13.90 -9.74 -17.10
CA PRO A 136 -13.46 -8.98 -18.27
C PRO A 136 -14.34 -9.30 -19.47
N SER A 137 -14.75 -8.26 -20.19
CA SER A 137 -15.58 -8.42 -21.40
C SER A 137 -14.80 -8.93 -22.61
N THR A 138 -13.47 -8.98 -22.53
CA THR A 138 -12.57 -9.39 -23.61
C THR A 138 -11.52 -10.37 -23.11
N LEU A 139 -10.96 -11.20 -24.01
CA LEU A 139 -9.85 -12.13 -23.70
C LEU A 139 -8.53 -11.39 -23.42
N LEU A 140 -8.32 -10.24 -24.04
CA LEU A 140 -7.18 -9.36 -23.79
C LEU A 140 -7.64 -8.21 -22.88
N PHE A 141 -7.25 -8.27 -21.63
CA PHE A 141 -7.63 -7.28 -20.62
C PHE A 141 -6.43 -6.89 -19.75
N ASP A 142 -6.52 -5.68 -19.18
CA ASP A 142 -5.61 -5.26 -18.13
C ASP A 142 -5.88 -6.09 -16.87
N ARG A 143 -4.85 -6.74 -16.33
CA ARG A 143 -4.96 -7.64 -15.18
C ARG A 143 -5.13 -6.90 -13.85
N GLU A 144 -4.64 -5.64 -13.78
CA GLU A 144 -4.66 -4.87 -12.54
C GLU A 144 -6.04 -4.75 -11.90
N PRO A 145 -7.14 -4.45 -12.63
CA PRO A 145 -8.45 -4.25 -12.02
C PRO A 145 -9.09 -5.51 -11.41
N TRP A 146 -8.57 -6.68 -11.68
CA TRP A 146 -9.25 -7.94 -11.34
C TRP A 146 -8.61 -8.59 -10.11
N PRO A 147 -9.34 -8.66 -8.97
CA PRO A 147 -8.81 -9.26 -7.74
C PRO A 147 -8.42 -10.72 -7.91
N ASP A 148 -9.19 -11.50 -8.71
CA ASP A 148 -8.90 -12.92 -8.95
C ASP A 148 -7.54 -13.12 -9.64
N GLU A 149 -7.14 -12.22 -10.54
CA GLU A 149 -5.84 -12.27 -11.18
C GLU A 149 -4.71 -11.98 -10.18
N ASN A 150 -4.92 -11.00 -9.30
CA ASN A 150 -3.98 -10.73 -8.22
C ASN A 150 -3.87 -11.92 -7.26
N GLU A 151 -4.97 -12.58 -6.90
CA GLU A 151 -4.99 -13.74 -6.01
C GLU A 151 -4.31 -14.97 -6.64
N LYS A 152 -4.50 -15.22 -7.93
CA LYS A 152 -3.77 -16.26 -8.68
C LYS A 152 -2.27 -16.00 -8.66
N ASP A 153 -1.86 -14.75 -8.87
CA ASP A 153 -0.46 -14.37 -8.84
C ASP A 153 0.15 -14.50 -7.43
N GLU A 154 -0.59 -14.13 -6.35
CA GLU A 154 -0.14 -14.36 -4.98
C GLU A 154 0.02 -15.86 -4.68
N ALA A 155 -0.91 -16.69 -5.12
CA ALA A 155 -0.84 -18.15 -4.95
C ALA A 155 0.36 -18.76 -5.71
N SER A 156 0.59 -18.34 -6.96
CA SER A 156 1.72 -18.76 -7.77
C SER A 156 3.05 -18.32 -7.14
N LEU A 157 3.12 -17.08 -6.66
CA LEU A 157 4.30 -16.54 -6.00
C LEU A 157 4.61 -17.28 -4.69
N ARG A 158 3.60 -17.61 -3.89
CA ARG A 158 3.75 -18.44 -2.68
C ARG A 158 4.36 -19.80 -3.00
N ALA A 159 3.85 -20.47 -4.03
CA ALA A 159 4.39 -21.77 -4.47
C ALA A 159 5.85 -21.64 -4.93
N SER A 160 6.17 -20.60 -5.71
CA SER A 160 7.52 -20.33 -6.18
C SER A 160 8.51 -20.04 -5.04
N LEU A 161 8.09 -19.24 -4.03
CA LEU A 161 8.92 -18.95 -2.85
C LEU A 161 9.19 -20.20 -2.00
N ARG A 162 8.21 -21.10 -1.87
CA ARG A 162 8.43 -22.40 -1.20
C ARG A 162 9.43 -23.27 -1.96
N ALA A 163 9.36 -23.28 -3.30
CA ALA A 163 10.25 -24.10 -4.14
C ALA A 163 11.71 -23.62 -4.08
N VAL A 164 11.98 -22.40 -3.63
CA VAL A 164 13.35 -21.86 -3.50
C VAL A 164 14.23 -22.72 -2.59
N ASN A 165 13.66 -23.40 -1.58
CA ASN A 165 14.41 -24.23 -0.64
C ASN A 165 15.12 -25.45 -1.27
N SER A 166 14.70 -25.88 -2.45
CA SER A 166 15.30 -27.00 -3.19
C SER A 166 16.40 -26.55 -4.15
N LEU A 167 16.66 -25.26 -4.28
CA LEU A 167 17.62 -24.69 -5.23
C LEU A 167 19.02 -24.52 -4.61
N THR A 168 20.01 -24.41 -5.47
CA THR A 168 21.34 -23.91 -5.02
C THR A 168 21.23 -22.44 -4.59
N LEU A 169 22.17 -21.97 -3.76
CA LEU A 169 22.16 -20.57 -3.31
C LEU A 169 22.16 -19.55 -4.48
N ALA A 170 22.90 -19.84 -5.55
CA ALA A 170 22.96 -19.00 -6.74
C ALA A 170 21.62 -18.97 -7.47
N ASP A 171 21.06 -20.16 -7.73
CA ASP A 171 19.76 -20.28 -8.41
C ASP A 171 18.61 -19.69 -7.59
N ALA A 172 18.66 -19.83 -6.27
CA ALA A 172 17.69 -19.24 -5.34
C ALA A 172 17.67 -17.71 -5.45
N ARG A 173 18.84 -17.06 -5.44
CA ARG A 173 18.97 -15.61 -5.61
C ARG A 173 18.46 -15.16 -6.98
N ASP A 174 18.82 -15.86 -8.04
CA ASP A 174 18.37 -15.54 -9.39
C ASP A 174 16.86 -15.73 -9.57
N THR A 175 16.31 -16.76 -8.94
CA THR A 175 14.86 -17.00 -8.93
C THR A 175 14.12 -15.85 -8.24
N ILE A 176 14.59 -15.40 -7.07
CA ILE A 176 13.98 -14.27 -6.37
C ILE A 176 14.02 -12.99 -7.21
N ARG A 177 15.14 -12.70 -7.89
CA ARG A 177 15.25 -11.55 -8.80
C ARG A 177 14.24 -11.63 -9.95
N LYS A 178 14.12 -12.80 -10.60
CA LYS A 178 13.13 -13.02 -11.67
C LYS A 178 11.69 -12.89 -11.18
N LEU A 179 11.40 -13.36 -9.98
CA LEU A 179 10.08 -13.19 -9.37
C LEU A 179 9.78 -11.71 -9.12
N ASP A 180 10.76 -10.94 -8.64
CA ASP A 180 10.58 -9.50 -8.45
C ASP A 180 10.42 -8.76 -9.79
N ASP A 181 11.19 -9.10 -10.81
CA ASP A 181 11.05 -8.53 -12.15
C ASP A 181 9.66 -8.80 -12.74
N THR A 182 9.06 -9.96 -12.45
CA THR A 182 7.74 -10.35 -12.92
C THR A 182 6.60 -9.74 -12.13
N HIS A 183 6.69 -9.79 -10.79
CA HIS A 183 5.59 -9.46 -9.89
C HIS A 183 5.75 -8.08 -9.23
N GLY A 184 6.89 -7.42 -9.35
CA GLY A 184 7.19 -6.17 -8.68
C GLY A 184 6.25 -5.02 -9.07
N ILE A 185 5.75 -5.01 -10.30
CA ILE A 185 4.76 -4.01 -10.75
C ILE A 185 3.48 -4.05 -9.91
N ARG A 186 3.11 -5.21 -9.35
CA ARG A 186 1.91 -5.40 -8.53
C ARG A 186 1.96 -4.62 -7.21
N ARG A 187 3.13 -4.16 -6.77
CA ARG A 187 3.28 -3.24 -5.63
C ARG A 187 2.56 -1.91 -5.86
N GLN A 188 2.38 -1.52 -7.12
CA GLN A 188 1.69 -0.28 -7.51
C GLN A 188 0.18 -0.47 -7.68
N TRP A 189 -0.30 -1.71 -7.79
CA TRP A 189 -1.70 -2.00 -7.96
C TRP A 189 -2.52 -1.60 -6.73
N VAL A 190 -3.79 -1.32 -6.97
CA VAL A 190 -4.75 -0.98 -5.91
C VAL A 190 -4.80 -2.05 -4.80
N TRP A 191 -4.62 -3.32 -5.16
CA TRP A 191 -4.62 -4.45 -4.24
C TRP A 191 -3.50 -4.40 -3.21
N ALA A 192 -2.34 -3.88 -3.58
CA ALA A 192 -1.23 -3.67 -2.65
C ALA A 192 -1.55 -2.59 -1.61
N LYS A 193 -2.25 -1.52 -2.00
CA LYS A 193 -2.73 -0.48 -1.06
C LYS A 193 -3.77 -1.04 -0.08
N MET A 194 -4.59 -1.98 -0.52
CA MET A 194 -5.59 -2.68 0.30
C MET A 194 -5.01 -3.82 1.15
N GLY A 195 -3.71 -4.12 1.02
CA GLY A 195 -3.08 -5.23 1.75
C GLY A 195 -3.33 -6.61 1.14
N LEU A 196 -3.83 -6.68 -0.10
CA LEU A 196 -4.17 -7.91 -0.80
C LEU A 196 -3.05 -8.44 -1.71
N SER A 197 -1.85 -7.85 -1.65
CA SER A 197 -0.66 -8.29 -2.39
C SER A 197 0.56 -8.33 -1.46
N PRO A 198 0.51 -9.05 -0.32
CA PRO A 198 1.59 -9.08 0.65
C PRO A 198 2.88 -9.66 0.07
N LEU A 199 2.81 -10.73 -0.72
CA LEU A 199 3.99 -11.38 -1.29
C LEU A 199 4.66 -10.52 -2.37
N ALA A 200 3.89 -9.79 -3.19
CA ALA A 200 4.47 -8.84 -4.13
C ALA A 200 5.25 -7.73 -3.40
N LYS A 201 4.81 -7.31 -2.21
CA LYS A 201 5.55 -6.36 -1.35
C LYS A 201 6.81 -6.97 -0.76
N VAL A 202 6.74 -8.21 -0.30
CA VAL A 202 7.90 -8.93 0.26
C VAL A 202 9.03 -9.06 -0.74
N LEU A 203 8.74 -9.24 -2.03
CA LEU A 203 9.76 -9.42 -3.06
C LEU A 203 10.79 -8.30 -3.12
N GLU A 204 10.41 -7.06 -2.82
CA GLU A 204 11.36 -5.94 -2.72
C GLU A 204 12.46 -6.24 -1.69
N HIS A 205 12.05 -6.68 -0.51
CA HIS A 205 12.98 -6.99 0.58
C HIS A 205 13.77 -8.28 0.33
N LEU A 206 13.16 -9.30 -0.26
CA LEU A 206 13.84 -10.53 -0.65
C LEU A 206 14.85 -10.29 -1.77
N ARG A 207 14.57 -9.42 -2.74
CA ARG A 207 15.53 -9.02 -3.76
C ARG A 207 16.74 -8.30 -3.13
N MET A 208 16.47 -7.31 -2.27
CA MET A 208 17.54 -6.63 -1.54
C MET A 208 18.36 -7.62 -0.71
N LEU A 209 17.72 -8.57 -0.03
CA LEU A 209 18.37 -9.63 0.73
C LEU A 209 19.26 -10.50 -0.18
N SER A 210 18.78 -10.87 -1.37
CA SER A 210 19.54 -11.63 -2.37
C SER A 210 20.80 -10.90 -2.82
N ASP A 211 20.70 -9.57 -3.02
CA ASP A 211 21.83 -8.75 -3.45
C ASP A 211 22.84 -8.56 -2.33
N LYS A 212 22.37 -8.29 -1.10
CA LYS A 212 23.24 -8.07 0.06
C LYS A 212 23.95 -9.36 0.51
N THR A 213 23.27 -10.50 0.50
CA THR A 213 23.90 -11.79 0.84
C THR A 213 24.86 -12.30 -0.25
N ALA A 214 24.88 -11.70 -1.44
CA ALA A 214 25.92 -11.98 -2.44
C ALA A 214 27.27 -11.35 -2.07
N VAL A 215 27.27 -10.35 -1.19
CA VAL A 215 28.47 -9.68 -0.68
C VAL A 215 28.84 -10.31 0.67
N VAL A 216 30.06 -10.82 0.74
CA VAL A 216 30.57 -11.45 1.95
C VAL A 216 30.96 -10.39 2.96
N LEU A 217 30.59 -10.57 4.25
CA LEU A 217 31.10 -9.73 5.31
C LEU A 217 32.58 -10.07 5.56
N VAL A 218 33.46 -9.15 5.23
CA VAL A 218 34.90 -9.32 5.36
C VAL A 218 35.51 -8.25 6.27
N GLY A 219 36.49 -8.65 7.05
CA GLY A 219 37.34 -7.80 7.88
C GLY A 219 38.52 -8.62 8.37
N GLY A 220 39.71 -8.02 8.39
CA GLY A 220 40.93 -8.69 8.89
C GLY A 220 40.98 -8.81 10.42
N THR A 221 40.19 -8.00 11.12
CA THR A 221 40.10 -7.92 12.58
C THR A 221 38.63 -7.88 13.03
N PRO A 222 38.32 -8.21 14.29
CA PRO A 222 36.95 -8.06 14.83
C PRO A 222 36.39 -6.65 14.66
N ASP A 223 37.20 -5.62 14.92
CA ASP A 223 36.77 -4.21 14.79
C ASP A 223 36.43 -3.87 13.34
N ALA A 224 37.26 -4.29 12.36
CA ALA A 224 36.98 -4.06 10.94
C ALA A 224 35.71 -4.77 10.48
N MET A 225 35.39 -5.94 11.03
CA MET A 225 34.11 -6.62 10.74
C MET A 225 32.92 -5.91 11.39
N ALA A 226 33.08 -5.40 12.62
CA ALA A 226 32.04 -4.61 13.29
C ALA A 226 31.74 -3.31 12.54
N ASP A 227 32.81 -2.62 12.07
CA ASP A 227 32.67 -1.41 11.24
C ASP A 227 31.94 -1.71 9.92
N ALA A 228 32.32 -2.79 9.24
CA ALA A 228 31.66 -3.21 7.99
C ALA A 228 30.20 -3.58 8.22
N TYR A 229 29.88 -4.22 9.35
CA TYR A 229 28.49 -4.51 9.73
C TYR A 229 27.73 -3.23 10.01
N ALA A 230 28.24 -2.35 10.86
CA ALA A 230 27.59 -1.10 11.22
C ALA A 230 27.41 -0.15 10.02
N LYS A 231 28.33 -0.20 9.05
CA LYS A 231 28.25 0.65 7.85
C LYS A 231 27.20 0.22 6.86
N ALA A 232 27.00 -1.08 6.64
CA ALA A 232 26.15 -1.58 5.56
C ALA A 232 25.51 -2.95 5.79
N ALA A 233 26.20 -3.89 6.44
CA ALA A 233 25.74 -5.28 6.47
C ALA A 233 24.52 -5.50 7.39
N PHE A 234 24.26 -4.60 8.35
CA PHE A 234 23.03 -4.60 9.16
C PHE A 234 21.75 -4.54 8.32
N GLU A 235 21.82 -3.96 7.12
CA GLU A 235 20.69 -3.90 6.21
C GLU A 235 20.27 -5.30 5.71
N THR A 236 21.17 -6.28 5.75
CA THR A 236 20.83 -7.69 5.46
C THR A 236 19.85 -8.22 6.50
N ASP A 237 20.11 -7.96 7.78
CA ASP A 237 19.21 -8.32 8.88
C ASP A 237 17.88 -7.54 8.81
N ASP A 238 17.94 -6.25 8.46
CA ASP A 238 16.77 -5.40 8.27
C ASP A 238 15.86 -5.94 7.16
N CYS A 239 16.42 -6.44 6.05
CA CYS A 239 15.65 -7.08 4.98
C CYS A 239 14.91 -8.33 5.47
N VAL A 240 15.51 -9.15 6.32
CA VAL A 240 14.87 -10.32 6.93
C VAL A 240 13.64 -9.90 7.73
N LEU A 241 13.79 -8.91 8.62
CA LEU A 241 12.68 -8.43 9.44
C LEU A 241 11.57 -7.82 8.59
N ARG A 242 11.90 -6.97 7.61
CA ARG A 242 10.90 -6.35 6.71
C ARG A 242 10.15 -7.38 5.90
N SER A 243 10.84 -8.43 5.44
CA SER A 243 10.19 -9.52 4.72
C SER A 243 9.14 -10.22 5.59
N MET A 244 9.44 -10.46 6.87
CA MET A 244 8.50 -11.10 7.80
C MET A 244 7.38 -10.15 8.25
N GLU A 245 7.65 -8.85 8.40
CA GLU A 245 6.64 -7.84 8.76
C GLU A 245 5.56 -7.67 7.70
N ALA A 246 5.87 -7.90 6.42
CA ALA A 246 4.96 -7.68 5.31
C ALA A 246 3.90 -8.76 5.16
N VAL A 247 4.06 -9.93 5.78
CA VAL A 247 3.15 -11.09 5.69
C VAL A 247 2.48 -11.41 7.02
N ARG A 248 1.21 -11.81 6.96
CA ARG A 248 0.41 -12.11 8.15
C ARG A 248 -0.15 -13.53 8.16
N SER A 249 -0.50 -14.10 6.99
CA SER A 249 -0.99 -15.47 6.93
C SER A 249 0.13 -16.46 7.24
N VAL A 250 -0.22 -17.58 7.86
CA VAL A 250 0.75 -18.64 8.21
C VAL A 250 1.42 -19.17 6.94
N GLU A 251 0.63 -19.39 5.88
CA GLU A 251 1.10 -19.92 4.61
C GLU A 251 2.11 -19.01 3.92
N ASP A 252 1.90 -17.68 3.98
CA ASP A 252 2.82 -16.71 3.42
C ASP A 252 4.09 -16.59 4.27
N GLN A 253 3.94 -16.62 5.61
CA GLN A 253 5.09 -16.61 6.52
C GLN A 253 6.00 -17.82 6.32
N GLU A 254 5.42 -19.00 6.11
CA GLU A 254 6.19 -20.21 5.80
C GLU A 254 6.94 -20.08 4.48
N ALA A 255 6.27 -19.65 3.40
CA ALA A 255 6.89 -19.47 2.10
C ALA A 255 8.04 -18.45 2.14
N VAL A 256 7.84 -17.33 2.82
CA VAL A 256 8.86 -16.28 2.99
C VAL A 256 10.01 -16.78 3.86
N ARG A 257 9.72 -17.52 4.93
CA ARG A 257 10.73 -18.10 5.81
C ARG A 257 11.64 -19.09 5.07
N GLU A 258 11.08 -19.95 4.22
CA GLU A 258 11.87 -20.88 3.41
C GLU A 258 12.81 -20.13 2.46
N ALA A 259 12.32 -19.11 1.78
CA ALA A 259 13.15 -18.26 0.91
C ALA A 259 14.27 -17.57 1.70
N ILE A 260 13.95 -16.97 2.86
CA ILE A 260 14.94 -16.33 3.74
C ILE A 260 15.99 -17.34 4.19
N ARG A 261 15.59 -18.50 4.70
CA ARG A 261 16.54 -19.53 5.18
C ARG A 261 17.53 -19.93 4.10
N THR A 262 17.06 -20.10 2.87
CA THR A 262 17.89 -20.54 1.75
C THR A 262 18.95 -19.50 1.38
N ILE A 263 18.63 -18.20 1.42
CA ILE A 263 19.57 -17.16 0.96
C ILE A 263 20.33 -16.47 2.11
N TYR A 264 19.76 -16.39 3.31
CA TYR A 264 20.34 -15.67 4.44
C TYR A 264 21.21 -16.56 5.33
N MET A 265 20.80 -17.80 5.64
CA MET A 265 21.54 -18.66 6.57
C MET A 265 22.97 -18.98 6.12
N PRO A 266 23.24 -19.27 4.82
CA PRO A 266 24.62 -19.48 4.37
C PRO A 266 25.50 -18.23 4.54
N TRP A 267 24.96 -17.04 4.34
CA TRP A 267 25.67 -15.77 4.54
C TRP A 267 25.94 -15.53 6.02
N LEU A 268 24.99 -15.81 6.89
CA LEU A 268 25.13 -15.66 8.35
C LEU A 268 26.19 -16.62 8.90
N ASP A 269 26.13 -17.88 8.49
CA ASP A 269 27.10 -18.91 8.90
C ASP A 269 28.53 -18.56 8.46
N ASP A 270 28.70 -18.14 7.20
CA ASP A 270 30.01 -17.70 6.68
C ASP A 270 30.54 -16.47 7.43
N SER A 271 29.66 -15.49 7.68
CA SER A 271 30.01 -14.28 8.46
C SER A 271 30.40 -14.62 9.89
N ALA A 272 29.68 -15.52 10.55
CA ALA A 272 29.96 -15.96 11.91
C ALA A 272 31.33 -16.69 11.99
N ARG A 273 31.60 -17.61 11.05
CA ARG A 273 32.89 -18.34 10.98
C ARG A 273 34.06 -17.39 10.77
N LYS A 274 33.91 -16.40 9.91
CA LYS A 274 34.96 -15.38 9.67
C LYS A 274 35.21 -14.53 10.90
N PHE A 275 34.14 -14.13 11.59
CA PHE A 275 34.24 -13.38 12.83
C PHE A 275 34.97 -14.21 13.92
N GLN A 276 34.60 -15.47 14.11
CA GLN A 276 35.28 -16.38 15.05
C GLN A 276 36.76 -16.49 14.73
N ALA A 277 37.11 -16.71 13.46
CA ALA A 277 38.51 -16.79 13.05
C ALA A 277 39.30 -15.47 13.25
N ALA A 278 38.63 -14.33 13.14
CA ALA A 278 39.22 -13.02 13.43
C ALA A 278 39.49 -12.87 14.96
N VAL A 279 38.53 -13.26 15.80
CA VAL A 279 38.65 -13.22 17.27
C VAL A 279 39.75 -14.19 17.77
N GLU A 280 39.88 -15.37 17.16
CA GLU A 280 41.00 -16.30 17.51
C GLU A 280 42.37 -15.68 17.26
N LYS A 281 42.54 -14.92 16.18
CA LYS A 281 43.78 -14.23 15.82
C LYS A 281 44.02 -12.98 16.65
N GLN A 282 42.99 -12.24 16.93
CA GLN A 282 43.00 -11.00 17.69
C GLN A 282 41.85 -11.02 18.69
N PRO A 283 42.06 -11.49 19.92
CA PRO A 283 41.01 -11.51 20.93
C PRO A 283 40.40 -10.13 21.17
N LEU A 284 39.10 -10.11 21.47
CA LEU A 284 38.41 -8.89 21.83
C LEU A 284 39.07 -8.23 23.05
N PRO A 285 38.98 -6.88 23.17
CA PRO A 285 39.51 -6.18 24.32
C PRO A 285 39.01 -6.79 25.64
N ASN A 286 39.89 -6.89 26.65
CA ASN A 286 39.48 -7.34 27.96
C ASN A 286 38.54 -6.28 28.60
N LEU A 287 37.28 -6.61 28.70
CA LEU A 287 36.24 -5.68 29.16
C LEU A 287 36.25 -5.46 30.67
N SER A 288 37.06 -6.22 31.42
CA SER A 288 37.27 -6.02 32.88
C SER A 288 37.93 -4.70 33.25
N THR A 289 38.50 -3.98 32.28
CA THR A 289 39.15 -2.66 32.47
C THR A 289 38.29 -1.48 32.06
N ILE A 290 37.04 -1.73 31.59
CA ILE A 290 36.12 -0.65 31.34
C ILE A 290 35.67 -0.14 32.69
N GLU A 291 36.17 1.05 33.08
CA GLU A 291 35.62 1.80 34.21
C GLU A 291 34.12 1.85 34.08
N ASP A 292 33.39 1.33 35.05
CA ASP A 292 31.95 1.45 35.19
C ASP A 292 31.61 2.95 35.30
N ARG A 293 31.50 3.62 34.14
CA ARG A 293 30.91 4.95 34.08
C ARG A 293 29.42 4.76 34.22
N LEU A 294 28.97 4.92 35.45
CA LEU A 294 27.53 5.10 35.71
C LEU A 294 27.04 6.16 34.77
N VAL A 295 26.16 5.79 33.85
CA VAL A 295 25.51 6.73 32.95
C VAL A 295 24.55 7.53 33.82
N SER A 296 24.89 8.77 34.15
CA SER A 296 24.02 9.71 34.87
C SER A 296 23.42 10.69 33.89
N ALA A 297 22.12 10.99 34.06
CA ALA A 297 21.47 12.01 33.26
C ALA A 297 21.86 13.40 33.78
N GLU A 298 22.30 14.28 32.88
CA GLU A 298 22.42 15.69 33.14
C GLU A 298 21.03 16.35 33.26
N PRO A 299 20.94 17.53 33.90
CA PRO A 299 19.68 18.27 33.96
C PRO A 299 19.05 18.44 32.58
N LYS A 300 17.75 18.09 32.41
CA LYS A 300 16.99 18.08 31.16
C LYS A 300 17.33 16.94 30.19
N GLN A 301 18.14 15.98 30.59
CA GLN A 301 18.35 14.75 29.82
C GLN A 301 17.43 13.64 30.32
N CYS A 302 17.02 12.78 29.40
CA CYS A 302 16.32 11.52 29.67
C CYS A 302 17.16 10.38 29.12
N ILE A 303 17.45 9.39 29.95
CA ILE A 303 18.13 8.16 29.55
C ILE A 303 17.07 7.11 29.34
N LEU A 304 16.97 6.59 28.10
CA LEU A 304 16.14 5.46 27.74
C LEU A 304 17.03 4.25 27.52
N PHE A 305 17.00 3.29 28.46
CA PHE A 305 17.64 2.01 28.30
C PHE A 305 16.68 1.01 27.64
N ILE A 306 17.11 0.39 26.54
CA ILE A 306 16.34 -0.63 25.82
C ILE A 306 17.21 -1.88 25.74
N ASP A 307 16.90 -2.86 26.58
CA ASP A 307 17.59 -4.15 26.55
C ASP A 307 17.26 -4.94 25.28
N GLY A 308 18.26 -5.58 24.69
CA GLY A 308 18.10 -6.41 23.49
C GLY A 308 17.76 -5.64 22.21
N LEU A 309 17.90 -4.32 22.17
CA LEU A 309 17.67 -3.54 20.96
C LEU A 309 18.72 -3.92 19.89
N ARG A 310 18.26 -4.55 18.81
CA ARG A 310 19.11 -4.91 17.67
C ARG A 310 19.60 -3.67 16.94
N TYR A 311 20.79 -3.73 16.37
CA TYR A 311 21.41 -2.60 15.65
C TYR A 311 20.59 -2.15 14.45
N ASP A 312 20.04 -3.08 13.65
CA ASP A 312 19.18 -2.78 12.52
C ASP A 312 17.89 -2.04 12.93
N ILE A 313 17.31 -2.41 14.07
CA ILE A 313 16.13 -1.69 14.63
C ILE A 313 16.53 -0.30 15.16
N ALA A 314 17.71 -0.19 15.79
CA ALA A 314 18.23 1.11 16.21
C ALA A 314 18.43 2.06 15.01
N GLN A 315 18.93 1.55 13.89
CA GLN A 315 19.08 2.32 12.65
C GLN A 315 17.73 2.77 12.08
N ARG A 316 16.68 1.95 12.17
CA ARG A 316 15.31 2.41 11.82
C ARG A 316 14.83 3.54 12.73
N LEU A 317 15.16 3.50 14.02
CA LEU A 317 14.82 4.57 14.96
C LEU A 317 15.55 5.87 14.61
N VAL A 318 16.86 5.80 14.32
CA VAL A 318 17.67 6.93 13.85
C VAL A 318 17.05 7.56 12.60
N ALA A 319 16.73 6.76 11.58
CA ALA A 319 16.10 7.26 10.36
C ALA A 319 14.77 7.99 10.65
N ARG A 320 13.93 7.46 11.55
CA ARG A 320 12.67 8.11 11.94
C ARG A 320 12.89 9.41 12.73
N ALA A 321 13.95 9.47 13.56
CA ALA A 321 14.31 10.66 14.29
C ALA A 321 14.76 11.78 13.33
N GLN A 322 15.58 11.45 12.34
CA GLN A 322 16.04 12.38 11.29
C GLN A 322 14.89 12.98 10.48
N VAL A 323 13.89 12.16 10.08
CA VAL A 323 12.68 12.66 9.41
C VAL A 323 11.94 13.71 10.26
N ARG A 324 12.03 13.60 11.60
CA ARG A 324 11.47 14.57 12.55
C ARG A 324 12.42 15.71 12.89
N GLN A 325 13.52 15.85 12.15
CA GLN A 325 14.55 16.88 12.37
C GLN A 325 15.24 16.79 13.75
N ILE A 326 15.29 15.58 14.33
CA ILE A 326 16.02 15.33 15.57
C ILE A 326 17.47 14.99 15.20
N THR A 327 18.43 15.74 15.75
CA THR A 327 19.85 15.45 15.58
C THR A 327 20.21 14.17 16.33
N THR A 328 20.87 13.25 15.66
CA THR A 328 21.32 11.97 16.20
C THR A 328 22.84 11.87 16.16
N SER A 329 23.43 11.27 17.17
CA SER A 329 24.82 10.80 17.12
C SER A 329 24.85 9.33 17.50
N GLU A 330 25.70 8.57 16.84
CA GLU A 330 25.76 7.12 16.97
C GLU A 330 27.15 6.68 17.40
N GLY A 331 27.20 5.58 18.13
CA GLY A 331 28.41 4.92 18.48
C GLY A 331 28.13 3.50 18.98
N TYR A 332 29.10 2.61 18.89
CA TYR A 332 29.02 1.27 19.44
C TYR A 332 30.26 0.95 20.25
N ARG A 333 30.12 -0.02 21.13
CA ARG A 333 31.23 -0.54 21.95
C ARG A 333 31.09 -2.06 22.07
N TRP A 334 32.22 -2.73 22.18
CA TRP A 334 32.21 -4.11 22.62
C TRP A 334 31.69 -4.19 24.05
N ALA A 335 30.83 -5.14 24.31
CA ALA A 335 30.34 -5.44 25.65
C ALA A 335 30.37 -6.95 25.88
N ALA A 336 30.82 -7.38 27.05
CA ALA A 336 30.60 -8.75 27.49
C ALA A 336 29.15 -8.84 27.99
N LEU A 337 28.32 -9.59 27.28
CA LEU A 337 27.04 -9.96 27.82
C LEU A 337 27.23 -11.21 28.68
N PRO A 338 26.62 -11.28 29.90
CA PRO A 338 26.59 -12.54 30.61
C PRO A 338 25.89 -13.57 29.73
N SER A 339 26.53 -14.71 29.52
CA SER A 339 25.88 -15.88 28.92
C SER A 339 24.73 -16.28 29.85
N VAL A 340 23.52 -16.19 29.37
CA VAL A 340 22.34 -16.70 30.09
C VAL A 340 22.27 -18.20 29.89
#